data_251336774e091ca7ad879c37f3c4aada
#
_entry.id   251336774e091ca7ad879c37f3c4aada
#
_cell.length_a   1.000
_cell.length_b   1.000
_cell.length_c   1.000
_cell.angle_alpha   90.00
_cell.angle_beta   90.00
_cell.angle_gamma   90.00
#
_symmetry.space_group_name_H-M   'P 1'
#
loop_
_entity.id
_entity.type
_entity.pdbx_description
1 polymer ?
#
loop_
_entity_poly.entity_id
_entity_poly.type
_entity_poly.pdbx_seq_one_letter_code
_entity_poly.pdbx_strand_id
1 'polypeptide(L)'
;MDNHKLNLNQFPENYHLVAIHSDLDEFRLAYFLNKNLNISLKRKNNDIYFAEQDANYSSFEFLDDTKYLKWIFFSNKSLVSEKSPDQDLSLFGKGSTALNEINLLSQQKSVDYFLIIENIANNTYVDKVLKKISEISGVIMSFISENRLENKENLIFS
;
A
#
# COMPACT_ATOMS: atom_id res chain seq x y z
N MET A 1 -2.28 -2.32 -26.51
CA MET A 1 -2.19 -1.96 -25.07
C MET A 1 -1.96 -3.23 -24.27
N ASP A 2 -0.73 -3.48 -23.98
CA ASP A 2 -0.40 -4.62 -23.14
C ASP A 2 -0.70 -4.26 -21.70
N ASN A 3 -1.89 -4.63 -21.25
CA ASN A 3 -2.18 -4.74 -19.85
C ASN A 3 -1.28 -5.84 -19.29
N HIS A 4 -0.09 -5.47 -18.85
CA HIS A 4 0.70 -6.35 -18.01
C HIS A 4 -0.08 -6.57 -16.71
N LYS A 5 -0.98 -7.55 -16.75
CA LYS A 5 -1.48 -8.18 -15.54
C LYS A 5 -0.25 -8.80 -14.87
N LEU A 6 0.34 -8.08 -13.94
CA LEU A 6 1.27 -8.71 -13.02
C LEU A 6 0.46 -9.79 -12.29
N ASN A 7 0.64 -11.02 -12.74
CA ASN A 7 0.11 -12.15 -12.03
C ASN A 7 0.74 -12.16 -10.63
N LEU A 8 -0.05 -11.89 -9.63
CA LEU A 8 0.34 -11.99 -8.22
C LEU A 8 0.82 -13.40 -7.83
N ASN A 9 0.54 -14.38 -8.67
CA ASN A 9 1.19 -15.70 -8.60
C ASN A 9 2.70 -15.65 -8.87
N GLN A 10 3.24 -14.47 -9.23
CA GLN A 10 4.66 -14.24 -9.48
C GLN A 10 5.35 -13.43 -8.37
N PHE A 11 4.70 -13.17 -7.22
CA PHE A 11 5.49 -12.80 -6.06
C PHE A 11 6.36 -14.00 -5.71
N PRO A 12 7.68 -13.84 -5.75
CA PRO A 12 8.55 -14.90 -5.30
C PRO A 12 8.10 -15.31 -3.90
N GLU A 13 8.22 -16.59 -3.58
CA GLU A 13 7.83 -17.11 -2.25
C GLU A 13 8.52 -16.39 -1.09
N ASN A 14 9.52 -15.57 -1.39
CA ASN A 14 10.38 -14.84 -0.48
C ASN A 14 10.07 -13.34 -0.46
N TYR A 15 8.89 -12.94 -0.03
CA TYR A 15 8.61 -11.55 0.28
C TYR A 15 8.24 -11.37 1.76
N HIS A 16 8.55 -10.20 2.29
CA HIS A 16 8.10 -9.78 3.61
C HIS A 16 7.08 -8.67 3.47
N LEU A 17 5.98 -8.81 4.19
CA LEU A 17 4.93 -7.79 4.26
C LEU A 17 5.05 -7.07 5.60
N VAL A 18 5.43 -5.81 5.56
CA VAL A 18 5.49 -4.93 6.73
C VAL A 18 4.22 -4.09 6.79
N ALA A 19 3.53 -4.18 7.92
CA ALA A 19 2.38 -3.36 8.24
C ALA A 19 2.82 -2.12 9.01
N ILE A 20 2.28 -0.95 8.66
CA ILE A 20 2.64 0.34 9.26
C ILE A 20 1.39 1.07 9.71
N HIS A 21 1.36 1.48 10.98
CA HIS A 21 0.44 2.46 11.53
C HIS A 21 1.12 3.81 11.59
N SER A 22 0.56 4.82 10.96
CA SER A 22 1.15 6.15 10.89
C SER A 22 0.10 7.25 10.74
N ASP A 23 0.34 8.39 11.38
CA ASP A 23 -0.44 9.61 11.19
C ASP A 23 0.01 10.42 9.98
N LEU A 24 1.11 10.01 9.33
CA LEU A 24 1.64 10.68 8.15
C LEU A 24 0.82 10.33 6.90
N ASP A 25 0.67 11.29 6.00
CA ASP A 25 0.19 11.00 4.66
C ASP A 25 1.21 10.16 3.87
N GLU A 26 0.77 9.59 2.77
CA GLU A 26 1.57 8.67 1.96
C GLU A 26 2.86 9.30 1.41
N PHE A 27 2.82 10.56 1.00
CA PHE A 27 4.00 11.23 0.43
C PHE A 27 5.04 11.53 1.50
N ARG A 28 4.62 11.98 2.66
CA ARG A 28 5.50 12.20 3.80
C ARG A 28 6.11 10.91 4.30
N LEU A 29 5.32 9.87 4.43
CA LEU A 29 5.81 8.57 4.86
C LEU A 29 6.80 8.00 3.84
N ALA A 30 6.50 8.06 2.54
CA ALA A 30 7.43 7.64 1.48
C ALA A 30 8.75 8.41 1.54
N TYR A 31 8.70 9.72 1.78
CA TYR A 31 9.90 10.55 1.95
C TYR A 31 10.77 10.08 3.12
N PHE A 32 10.18 9.85 4.29
CA PHE A 32 10.91 9.39 5.46
C PHE A 32 11.41 7.95 5.33
N LEU A 33 10.65 7.08 4.69
CA LEU A 33 11.11 5.74 4.35
C LEU A 33 12.35 5.81 3.46
N ASN A 34 12.34 6.64 2.43
CA ASN A 34 13.49 6.84 1.55
C ASN A 34 14.71 7.32 2.32
N LYS A 35 14.53 8.32 3.18
CA LYS A 35 15.61 8.90 3.97
C LYS A 35 16.18 7.90 4.98
N ASN A 36 15.34 7.21 5.73
CA ASN A 36 15.80 6.35 6.82
C ASN A 36 16.32 5.00 6.34
N LEU A 37 15.76 4.48 5.25
CA LEU A 37 16.16 3.19 4.68
C LEU A 37 17.19 3.31 3.55
N ASN A 38 17.50 4.53 3.14
CA ASN A 38 18.38 4.80 1.99
C ASN A 38 17.91 4.10 0.71
N ILE A 39 16.63 4.27 0.40
CA ILE A 39 15.95 3.77 -0.80
C ILE A 39 15.36 4.92 -1.59
N SER A 40 14.79 4.65 -2.75
CA SER A 40 14.23 5.66 -3.65
C SER A 40 12.84 5.27 -4.16
N LEU A 41 11.90 5.09 -3.24
CA LEU A 41 10.50 4.86 -3.59
C LEU A 41 9.98 6.03 -4.45
N LYS A 42 9.39 5.71 -5.59
CA LYS A 42 8.77 6.67 -6.51
C LYS A 42 7.31 6.36 -6.69
N ARG A 43 6.48 7.40 -6.67
CA ARG A 43 5.06 7.27 -6.91
C ARG A 43 4.81 6.64 -8.29
N LYS A 44 4.00 5.61 -8.32
CA LYS A 44 3.54 4.99 -9.57
C LYS A 44 2.48 5.87 -10.22
N ASN A 45 2.51 5.96 -11.55
CA ASN A 45 1.48 6.67 -12.29
C ASN A 45 0.10 6.02 -12.17
N ASN A 46 0.12 4.69 -12.06
CA ASN A 46 -1.10 3.89 -11.90
C ASN A 46 -1.18 3.37 -10.47
N ASP A 47 -2.35 3.53 -9.88
CA ASP A 47 -2.66 2.98 -8.57
C ASP A 47 -2.88 1.47 -8.65
N ILE A 48 -2.83 0.81 -7.50
CA ILE A 48 -3.27 -0.57 -7.38
C ILE A 48 -4.80 -0.56 -7.48
N TYR A 49 -5.33 -1.22 -8.51
CA TYR A 49 -6.77 -1.39 -8.68
C TYR A 49 -7.23 -2.72 -8.10
N PHE A 50 -8.21 -2.65 -7.22
CA PHE A 50 -8.84 -3.83 -6.63
C PHE A 50 -10.27 -3.97 -7.15
N ALA A 51 -10.46 -4.96 -8.03
CA ALA A 51 -11.70 -5.11 -8.79
C ALA A 51 -12.93 -5.41 -7.92
N GLU A 52 -12.77 -6.19 -6.84
CA GLU A 52 -13.88 -6.52 -5.94
C GLU A 52 -14.50 -5.32 -5.24
N GLN A 53 -13.69 -4.29 -5.00
CA GLN A 53 -14.10 -3.07 -4.31
C GLN A 53 -14.32 -1.89 -5.26
N ASP A 54 -13.95 -2.06 -6.54
CA ASP A 54 -13.87 -0.95 -7.50
C ASP A 54 -13.11 0.27 -6.93
N ALA A 55 -11.98 0.00 -6.31
CA ALA A 55 -11.20 0.99 -5.61
C ALA A 55 -9.74 1.02 -6.07
N ASN A 56 -9.14 2.21 -5.99
CA ASN A 56 -7.74 2.44 -6.30
C ASN A 56 -6.97 2.80 -5.03
N TYR A 57 -5.78 2.23 -4.89
CA TYR A 57 -4.87 2.46 -3.77
C TYR A 57 -3.54 2.99 -4.29
N SER A 58 -3.10 4.12 -3.75
CA SER A 58 -1.81 4.72 -4.14
C SER A 58 -0.65 3.80 -3.84
N SER A 59 0.33 3.78 -4.74
CA SER A 59 1.53 2.95 -4.57
C SER A 59 2.80 3.65 -5.02
N PHE A 60 3.91 3.25 -4.40
CA PHE A 60 5.28 3.66 -4.68
C PHE A 60 6.13 2.42 -4.89
N GLU A 61 7.10 2.51 -5.77
CA GLU A 61 7.98 1.37 -6.07
C GLU A 61 9.44 1.81 -6.15
N PHE A 62 10.32 0.94 -5.71
CA PHE A 62 11.76 1.06 -5.89
C PHE A 62 12.37 -0.29 -6.23
N LEU A 63 13.16 -0.32 -7.28
CA LEU A 63 13.95 -1.46 -7.69
C LEU A 63 15.42 -1.19 -7.36
N ASP A 64 15.98 -1.92 -6.41
CA ASP A 64 17.39 -1.83 -6.06
C ASP A 64 18.19 -2.85 -6.88
N ASP A 65 18.74 -2.41 -8.00
CA ASP A 65 19.50 -3.27 -8.91
C ASP A 65 20.81 -3.76 -8.28
N THR A 66 21.34 -3.06 -7.28
CA THR A 66 22.60 -3.44 -6.63
C THR A 66 22.42 -4.59 -5.64
N LYS A 67 21.27 -4.64 -5.01
CA LYS A 67 20.92 -5.69 -4.01
C LYS A 67 19.89 -6.68 -4.52
N TYR A 68 19.41 -6.48 -5.75
CA TYR A 68 18.32 -7.29 -6.34
C TYR A 68 17.07 -7.33 -5.48
N LEU A 69 16.75 -6.19 -4.81
CA LEU A 69 15.58 -6.03 -3.96
C LEU A 69 14.53 -5.20 -4.66
N LYS A 70 13.29 -5.60 -4.52
CA LYS A 70 12.14 -4.79 -4.93
C LYS A 70 11.33 -4.37 -3.72
N TRP A 71 11.01 -3.09 -3.68
CA TRP A 71 10.22 -2.46 -2.62
C TRP A 71 8.92 -1.92 -3.20
N ILE A 72 7.81 -2.26 -2.59
CA ILE A 72 6.49 -1.73 -2.95
C ILE A 72 5.84 -1.19 -1.68
N PHE A 73 5.55 0.10 -1.68
CA PHE A 73 4.84 0.79 -0.60
C PHE A 73 3.47 1.20 -1.09
N PHE A 74 2.43 0.87 -0.36
CA PHE A 74 1.06 1.19 -0.76
C PHE A 74 0.15 1.48 0.43
N SER A 75 -0.90 2.29 0.17
CA SER A 75 -1.93 2.58 1.15
C SER A 75 -2.88 1.40 1.31
N ASN A 76 -3.27 1.10 2.55
CA ASN A 76 -4.34 0.14 2.85
C ASN A 76 -5.73 0.77 2.80
N LYS A 77 -5.80 2.09 2.69
CA LYS A 77 -7.04 2.88 2.73
C LYS A 77 -7.28 3.60 1.43
N SER A 78 -8.50 3.54 0.94
CA SER A 78 -8.99 4.31 -0.19
C SER A 78 -10.29 5.00 0.17
N LEU A 79 -10.49 6.19 -0.37
CA LEU A 79 -11.75 6.91 -0.26
C LEU A 79 -12.58 6.64 -1.50
N VAL A 80 -13.73 6.02 -1.33
CA VAL A 80 -14.68 5.75 -2.41
C VAL A 80 -15.92 6.62 -2.20
N SER A 81 -16.32 7.35 -3.24
CA SER A 81 -17.58 8.08 -3.22
C SER A 81 -18.73 7.11 -3.42
N GLU A 82 -19.63 7.00 -2.45
CA GLU A 82 -20.93 6.36 -2.70
C GLU A 82 -21.72 7.21 -3.69
N LYS A 83 -21.93 6.69 -4.87
CA LYS A 83 -22.97 7.19 -5.77
C LYS A 83 -24.29 6.66 -5.23
N SER A 84 -24.96 7.44 -4.40
CA SER A 84 -26.35 7.11 -4.09
C SER A 84 -27.20 7.39 -5.36
N PRO A 85 -28.08 6.45 -5.75
CA PRO A 85 -28.92 6.61 -6.93
C PRO A 85 -29.93 7.78 -6.83
N ASP A 86 -30.10 8.38 -5.68
CA ASP A 86 -31.04 9.46 -5.41
C ASP A 86 -30.45 10.88 -5.54
N GLN A 87 -29.22 11.03 -6.05
CA GLN A 87 -28.58 12.34 -6.14
C GLN A 87 -29.13 13.25 -7.26
N ASP A 88 -29.95 12.72 -8.15
CA ASP A 88 -30.53 13.52 -9.25
C ASP A 88 -31.73 14.39 -8.82
N LEU A 89 -32.16 14.34 -7.58
CA LEU A 89 -33.33 15.06 -7.10
C LEU A 89 -33.07 16.16 -6.07
N SER A 90 -31.83 16.38 -5.66
CA SER A 90 -31.54 17.48 -4.73
C SER A 90 -31.24 18.77 -5.51
N LEU A 91 -32.27 19.61 -5.65
CA LEU A 91 -32.19 20.97 -6.16
C LEU A 91 -31.32 21.92 -5.31
N PHE A 92 -30.85 21.48 -4.17
CA PHE A 92 -29.93 22.17 -3.27
C PHE A 92 -28.58 21.44 -3.23
N GLY A 93 -27.78 21.63 -4.27
CA GLY A 93 -26.55 20.96 -4.63
C GLY A 93 -25.37 21.07 -3.68
N LYS A 94 -25.57 20.87 -2.41
CA LYS A 94 -24.53 20.51 -1.45
C LYS A 94 -24.79 19.11 -0.91
N GLY A 95 -24.91 18.15 -1.81
CA GLY A 95 -24.80 16.76 -1.43
C GLY A 95 -23.37 16.52 -0.93
N SER A 96 -23.20 16.42 0.37
CA SER A 96 -21.99 15.81 0.91
C SER A 96 -21.96 14.39 0.37
N THR A 97 -21.13 14.15 -0.66
CA THR A 97 -20.75 12.81 -1.03
C THR A 97 -20.12 12.20 0.20
N ALA A 98 -20.81 11.26 0.85
CA ALA A 98 -20.26 10.51 1.94
C ALA A 98 -19.06 9.72 1.37
N LEU A 99 -17.85 10.13 1.74
CA LEU A 99 -16.63 9.42 1.39
C LEU A 99 -16.52 8.26 2.37
N ASN A 100 -16.72 7.03 1.88
CA ASN A 100 -16.49 5.84 2.68
C ASN A 100 -15.04 5.40 2.54
N GLU A 101 -14.39 5.22 3.67
CA GLU A 101 -13.07 4.64 3.74
C GLU A 101 -13.16 3.12 3.55
N ILE A 102 -12.44 2.60 2.56
CA ILE A 102 -12.34 1.18 2.27
C ILE A 102 -10.89 0.74 2.50
N ASN A 103 -10.72 -0.44 3.11
CA ASN A 103 -9.42 -1.03 3.33
C ASN A 103 -9.13 -2.13 2.29
N LEU A 104 -7.94 -2.11 1.72
CA LEU A 104 -7.48 -3.12 0.78
C LEU A 104 -7.45 -4.51 1.43
N LEU A 105 -6.92 -4.61 2.63
CA LEU A 105 -6.97 -5.81 3.46
C LEU A 105 -7.97 -5.59 4.59
N SER A 106 -9.19 -6.04 4.39
CA SER A 106 -10.29 -5.86 5.32
C SER A 106 -10.07 -6.50 6.69
N GLN A 107 -9.24 -7.53 6.76
CA GLN A 107 -8.86 -8.19 8.00
C GLN A 107 -7.90 -7.37 8.87
N GLN A 108 -7.25 -6.35 8.28
CA GLN A 108 -6.28 -5.49 8.95
C GLN A 108 -6.68 -4.01 8.83
N LYS A 109 -7.91 -3.69 9.20
CA LYS A 109 -8.50 -2.35 9.07
C LYS A 109 -7.72 -1.25 9.81
N SER A 110 -7.03 -1.61 10.87
CA SER A 110 -6.23 -0.67 11.66
C SER A 110 -4.89 -0.31 11.01
N VAL A 111 -4.44 -1.05 10.01
CA VAL A 111 -3.18 -0.78 9.31
C VAL A 111 -3.41 0.30 8.27
N ASP A 112 -2.56 1.33 8.27
CA ASP A 112 -2.66 2.45 7.34
C ASP A 112 -1.91 2.19 6.03
N TYR A 113 -0.74 1.55 6.10
CA TYR A 113 0.14 1.30 4.97
C TYR A 113 0.78 -0.09 5.04
N PHE A 114 1.14 -0.59 3.86
CA PHE A 114 1.95 -1.81 3.71
C PHE A 114 3.23 -1.53 2.93
N LEU A 115 4.30 -2.19 3.33
CA LEU A 115 5.56 -2.21 2.61
C LEU A 115 5.93 -3.65 2.30
N ILE A 116 6.00 -3.97 1.02
CA ILE A 116 6.47 -5.27 0.54
C ILE A 116 7.96 -5.16 0.22
N ILE A 117 8.74 -6.11 0.68
CA ILE A 117 10.15 -6.25 0.37
C ILE A 117 10.37 -7.65 -0.21
N GLU A 118 10.69 -7.71 -1.49
CA GLU A 118 10.94 -8.98 -2.20
C GLU A 118 12.41 -9.36 -2.16
N ASN A 119 12.67 -10.67 -2.26
CA ASN A 119 14.00 -11.26 -2.39
C ASN A 119 14.94 -11.13 -1.20
N ILE A 120 14.41 -10.87 0.00
CA ILE A 120 15.20 -10.91 1.22
C ILE A 120 15.19 -12.30 1.81
N ALA A 121 16.35 -12.94 1.84
CA ALA A 121 16.55 -14.25 2.46
C ALA A 121 16.85 -14.16 3.97
N ASN A 122 17.19 -12.97 4.49
CA ASN A 122 17.69 -12.80 5.84
C ASN A 122 16.73 -12.01 6.73
N ASN A 123 16.16 -12.66 7.74
CA ASN A 123 15.28 -12.03 8.72
C ASN A 123 15.95 -10.89 9.50
N THR A 124 17.26 -10.97 9.74
CA THR A 124 18.02 -9.91 10.43
C THR A 124 17.97 -8.58 9.69
N TYR A 125 17.94 -8.62 8.37
CA TYR A 125 17.80 -7.41 7.56
C TYR A 125 16.41 -6.77 7.75
N VAL A 126 15.37 -7.59 7.79
CA VAL A 126 13.99 -7.09 8.01
C VAL A 126 13.85 -6.48 9.40
N ASP A 127 14.48 -7.05 10.42
CA ASP A 127 14.48 -6.49 11.77
C ASP A 127 15.16 -5.12 11.82
N LYS A 128 16.23 -4.93 11.07
CA LYS A 128 16.89 -3.61 10.92
C LYS A 128 15.98 -2.61 10.21
N VAL A 129 15.24 -3.05 9.20
CA VAL A 129 14.26 -2.22 8.48
C VAL A 129 13.16 -1.78 9.45
N LEU A 130 12.58 -2.69 10.21
CA LEU A 130 11.55 -2.38 11.21
C LEU A 130 12.04 -1.36 12.24
N LYS A 131 13.26 -1.53 12.73
CA LYS A 131 13.86 -0.60 13.68
C LYS A 131 13.96 0.81 13.10
N LYS A 132 14.46 0.95 11.88
CA LYS A 132 14.57 2.24 11.19
C LYS A 132 13.21 2.87 10.90
N ILE A 133 12.21 2.08 10.57
CA ILE A 133 10.83 2.57 10.38
C ILE A 133 10.27 3.11 11.70
N SER A 134 10.51 2.40 12.81
CA SER A 134 10.03 2.82 14.14
C SER A 134 10.65 4.14 14.62
N GLU A 135 11.80 4.52 14.09
CA GLU A 135 12.47 5.80 14.40
C GLU A 135 11.86 7.00 13.67
N ILE A 136 10.99 6.77 12.69
CA ILE A 136 10.31 7.85 11.95
C ILE A 136 9.26 8.51 12.86
N SER A 137 9.40 9.82 13.06
CA SER A 137 8.38 10.60 13.77
C SER A 137 7.06 10.58 12.98
N GLY A 138 5.97 10.19 13.61
CA GLY A 138 4.67 10.00 12.98
C GLY A 138 4.35 8.54 12.65
N VAL A 139 5.29 7.61 12.76
CA VAL A 139 5.03 6.18 12.77
C VAL A 139 4.69 5.75 14.20
N ILE A 140 3.52 5.18 14.37
CA ILE A 140 3.03 4.70 15.67
C ILE A 140 3.56 3.31 15.93
N MET A 141 3.45 2.43 14.95
CA MET A 141 3.88 1.03 15.04
C MET A 141 4.18 0.46 13.65
N SER A 142 5.14 -0.44 13.60
CA SER A 142 5.40 -1.28 12.43
C SER A 142 5.73 -2.71 12.84
N PHE A 143 5.28 -3.67 12.06
CA PHE A 143 5.48 -5.09 12.34
C PHE A 143 5.43 -5.92 11.06
N ILE A 144 6.00 -7.11 11.08
CA ILE A 144 5.85 -8.08 9.99
C ILE A 144 4.45 -8.67 10.08
N SER A 145 3.67 -8.53 9.01
CA SER A 145 2.36 -9.15 8.91
C SER A 145 2.54 -10.63 8.54
N GLU A 146 2.03 -11.51 9.39
CA GLU A 146 2.00 -12.95 9.13
C GLU A 146 0.91 -13.33 8.12
N ASN A 147 -0.09 -12.47 7.98
CA ASN A 147 -1.14 -12.67 6.99
C ASN A 147 -0.58 -12.36 5.61
N ARG A 148 -0.31 -13.39 4.85
CA ARG A 148 -0.07 -13.27 3.42
C ARG A 148 -1.29 -12.62 2.79
N LEU A 149 -1.08 -11.87 1.70
CA LEU A 149 -2.16 -11.30 0.89
C LEU A 149 -3.07 -12.45 0.42
N GLU A 150 -4.14 -12.73 1.14
CA GLU A 150 -4.99 -13.91 0.90
C GLU A 150 -5.72 -13.87 -0.44
N ASN A 151 -5.93 -12.72 -1.03
CA ASN A 151 -6.60 -12.55 -2.31
C ASN A 151 -5.66 -11.98 -3.38
N LYS A 152 -4.47 -12.57 -3.51
CA LYS A 152 -3.47 -12.15 -4.50
C LYS A 152 -4.02 -12.10 -5.93
N GLU A 153 -5.00 -12.94 -6.23
CA GLU A 153 -5.59 -13.06 -7.58
C GLU A 153 -6.38 -11.82 -7.99
N ASN A 154 -6.83 -11.01 -7.03
CA ASN A 154 -7.70 -9.87 -7.26
C ASN A 154 -6.97 -8.52 -7.21
N LEU A 155 -5.70 -8.51 -6.81
CA LEU A 155 -4.87 -7.31 -6.81
C LEU A 155 -4.23 -7.11 -8.18
N ILE A 156 -4.53 -6.02 -8.84
CA ILE A 156 -3.91 -5.64 -10.10
C ILE A 156 -2.95 -4.50 -9.84
N PHE A 157 -1.66 -4.81 -9.88
CA PHE A 157 -0.60 -3.80 -9.89
C PHE A 157 -0.34 -3.40 -11.34
N SER A 158 -0.64 -2.18 -11.68
CA SER A 158 -0.39 -1.65 -13.02
C SER A 158 0.85 -0.79 -13.08
#